data_05815ba57f0c5efa31c969be4de291f7
#
_entry.id   05815ba57f0c5efa31c969be4de291f7
#
_cell.length_a   1.000
_cell.length_b   1.000
_cell.length_c   1.000
_cell.angle_alpha   90.00
_cell.angle_beta   90.00
_cell.angle_gamma   90.00
#
_symmetry.space_group_name_H-M   'P 1'
#
loop_
_entity.id
_entity.type
_entity.pdbx_description
1 polymer ?
#
loop_
_entity_poly.entity_id
_entity_poly.type
_entity_poly.pdbx_seq_one_letter_code
_entity_poly.pdbx_strand_id
1 'polypeptide(L)'
;MRHTAVALFVILAVFEIRIVKCFVSSVLCSRMPGLTQTQRLICSESPDAVVSLAVGQLLAANECQKQFHGHRWNCSHVWKKDMFGQIVAIGSKEAAYTYGITSAGAVYSITAACAKGNITTCGCNKKQKTFVSSDSDTWKWGGCSVDILYAMAFARRFLDSREIENDNRSLMNLHNNRVGRKLKFSYGRSANATA
;
A
#
# COMPACT_ATOMS: atom_id res chain seq x y z
N MET A 1 44.54 5.40 17.27
CA MET A 1 43.55 5.52 18.37
C MET A 1 42.35 6.43 18.07
N ARG A 2 42.52 7.61 17.44
CA ARG A 2 41.36 8.49 17.08
C ARG A 2 40.39 7.88 16.08
N HIS A 3 40.85 7.20 15.05
CA HIS A 3 40.02 6.59 14.02
C HIS A 3 39.21 5.39 14.54
N THR A 4 39.75 4.62 15.45
CA THR A 4 39.04 3.48 16.08
C THR A 4 37.93 3.95 17.00
N ALA A 5 38.11 5.05 17.74
CA ALA A 5 37.11 5.63 18.60
C ALA A 5 35.90 6.20 17.78
N VAL A 6 36.21 6.90 16.67
CA VAL A 6 35.18 7.43 15.76
C VAL A 6 34.36 6.29 15.10
N ALA A 7 35.05 5.24 14.65
CA ALA A 7 34.36 4.08 14.06
C ALA A 7 33.41 3.39 15.07
N LEU A 8 33.89 3.23 16.32
CA LEU A 8 33.05 2.64 17.38
C LEU A 8 31.81 3.51 17.69
N PHE A 9 31.98 4.82 17.73
CA PHE A 9 30.91 5.77 17.98
C PHE A 9 29.85 5.73 16.86
N VAL A 10 30.29 5.67 15.61
CA VAL A 10 29.37 5.55 14.45
C VAL A 10 28.61 4.23 14.49
N ILE A 11 29.26 3.10 14.81
CA ILE A 11 28.61 1.80 14.92
C ILE A 11 27.56 1.80 16.04
N LEU A 12 27.87 2.36 17.21
CA LEU A 12 26.94 2.48 18.31
C LEU A 12 25.73 3.35 17.94
N ALA A 13 25.97 4.52 17.33
CA ALA A 13 24.90 5.40 16.87
C ALA A 13 23.97 4.74 15.85
N VAL A 14 24.51 3.99 14.89
CA VAL A 14 23.71 3.23 13.92
C VAL A 14 22.91 2.12 14.60
N PHE A 15 23.48 1.47 15.60
CA PHE A 15 22.81 0.41 16.36
C PHE A 15 21.62 0.95 17.16
N GLU A 16 21.79 2.08 17.87
CA GLU A 16 20.75 2.78 18.58
C GLU A 16 19.60 3.21 17.65
N ILE A 17 19.89 3.77 16.48
CA ILE A 17 18.88 4.17 15.50
C ILE A 17 18.07 2.95 15.01
N ARG A 18 18.70 1.79 14.84
CA ARG A 18 18.00 0.55 14.44
C ARG A 18 17.06 0.03 15.53
N ILE A 19 17.53 0.04 16.79
CA ILE A 19 16.71 -0.38 17.93
C ILE A 19 15.49 0.51 18.08
N VAL A 20 15.66 1.83 18.01
CA VAL A 20 14.56 2.79 18.11
C VAL A 20 13.54 2.61 16.99
N LYS A 21 13.98 2.42 15.74
CA LYS A 21 13.08 2.15 14.61
C LYS A 21 12.30 0.85 14.81
N CYS A 22 12.95 -0.22 15.24
CA CYS A 22 12.29 -1.50 15.49
C CYS A 22 11.26 -1.40 16.61
N PHE A 23 11.59 -0.70 17.70
CA PHE A 23 10.67 -0.48 18.82
C PHE A 23 9.46 0.36 18.41
N VAL A 24 9.66 1.48 17.70
CA VAL A 24 8.58 2.36 17.24
C VAL A 24 7.65 1.62 16.27
N SER A 25 8.17 0.82 15.34
CA SER A 25 7.34 0.04 14.42
C SER A 25 6.53 -1.04 15.13
N SER A 26 7.12 -1.72 16.11
CA SER A 26 6.42 -2.72 16.92
C SER A 26 5.26 -2.10 17.72
N VAL A 27 5.49 -0.97 18.36
CA VAL A 27 4.46 -0.23 19.10
C VAL A 27 3.35 0.25 18.17
N LEU A 28 3.70 0.79 17.00
CA LEU A 28 2.73 1.24 16.00
C LEU A 28 1.82 0.08 15.57
N CYS A 29 2.42 -1.04 15.15
CA CYS A 29 1.67 -2.20 14.65
C CYS A 29 0.82 -2.89 15.73
N SER A 30 1.28 -2.89 16.99
CA SER A 30 0.50 -3.47 18.11
C SER A 30 -0.71 -2.62 18.49
N ARG A 31 -0.63 -1.30 18.33
CA ARG A 31 -1.69 -0.36 18.71
C ARG A 31 -2.69 -0.05 17.60
N MET A 32 -2.42 -0.44 16.35
CA MET A 32 -3.38 -0.24 15.26
C MET A 32 -4.64 -1.10 15.48
N PRO A 33 -5.84 -0.47 15.61
CA PRO A 33 -7.09 -1.21 15.80
C PRO A 33 -7.48 -1.95 14.50
N GLY A 34 -8.17 -3.07 14.66
CA GLY A 34 -8.74 -3.82 13.55
C GLY A 34 -7.76 -4.73 12.78
N LEU A 35 -6.47 -4.76 13.12
CA LEU A 35 -5.51 -5.68 12.50
C LEU A 35 -5.68 -7.12 13.02
N THR A 36 -5.70 -8.08 12.11
CA THR A 36 -5.55 -9.50 12.44
C THR A 36 -4.11 -9.80 12.88
N GLN A 37 -3.88 -10.97 13.48
CA GLN A 37 -2.53 -11.37 13.87
C GLN A 37 -1.57 -11.46 12.68
N THR A 38 -2.02 -12.01 11.56
CA THR A 38 -1.24 -12.05 10.31
C THR A 38 -0.91 -10.66 9.80
N GLN A 39 -1.87 -9.73 9.83
CA GLN A 39 -1.62 -8.34 9.43
C GLN A 39 -0.64 -7.62 10.36
N ARG A 40 -0.63 -7.93 11.66
CA ARG A 40 0.36 -7.40 12.61
C ARG A 40 1.77 -7.88 12.29
N LEU A 41 1.92 -9.15 11.90
CA LEU A 41 3.22 -9.68 11.46
C LEU A 41 3.71 -8.97 10.19
N ILE A 42 2.83 -8.82 9.18
CA ILE A 42 3.16 -8.08 7.95
C ILE A 42 3.52 -6.62 8.26
N CYS A 43 2.81 -6.00 9.21
CA CYS A 43 3.10 -4.64 9.66
C CYS A 43 4.48 -4.53 10.31
N SER A 44 4.86 -5.49 11.15
CA SER A 44 6.19 -5.48 11.78
C SER A 44 7.35 -5.63 10.79
N GLU A 45 7.12 -6.33 9.66
CA GLU A 45 8.10 -6.47 8.59
C GLU A 45 8.26 -5.20 7.74
N SER A 46 7.18 -4.46 7.49
CA SER A 46 7.16 -3.27 6.62
C SER A 46 6.16 -2.22 7.12
N PRO A 47 6.47 -1.55 8.24
CA PRO A 47 5.55 -0.59 8.86
C PRO A 47 5.30 0.64 7.99
N ASP A 48 6.29 1.10 7.23
CA ASP A 48 6.20 2.19 6.27
C ASP A 48 5.20 1.88 5.13
N ALA A 49 5.18 0.66 4.64
CA ALA A 49 4.21 0.22 3.65
C ALA A 49 2.78 0.17 4.23
N VAL A 50 2.61 -0.27 5.49
CA VAL A 50 1.30 -0.29 6.15
C VAL A 50 0.79 1.12 6.45
N VAL A 51 1.65 2.05 6.86
CA VAL A 51 1.29 3.46 7.00
C VAL A 51 0.83 4.04 5.66
N SER A 52 1.55 3.74 4.59
CA SER A 52 1.17 4.16 3.24
C SER A 52 -0.17 3.54 2.80
N LEU A 53 -0.41 2.28 3.16
CA LEU A 53 -1.69 1.60 2.91
C LEU A 53 -2.83 2.28 3.68
N ALA A 54 -2.61 2.70 4.93
CA ALA A 54 -3.59 3.44 5.71
C ALA A 54 -4.01 4.77 5.03
N VAL A 55 -3.05 5.48 4.45
CA VAL A 55 -3.35 6.67 3.62
C VAL A 55 -4.25 6.29 2.45
N GLY A 56 -4.00 5.15 1.81
CA GLY A 56 -4.83 4.61 0.73
C GLY A 56 -6.26 4.29 1.16
N GLN A 57 -6.45 3.82 2.39
CA GLN A 57 -7.78 3.59 2.97
C GLN A 57 -8.56 4.90 3.12
N LEU A 58 -7.90 5.96 3.59
CA LEU A 58 -8.52 7.29 3.71
C LEU A 58 -8.90 7.85 2.34
N LEU A 59 -8.05 7.69 1.33
CA LEU A 59 -8.37 8.09 -0.04
C LEU A 59 -9.55 7.31 -0.59
N ALA A 60 -9.62 5.98 -0.35
CA ALA A 60 -10.74 5.14 -0.74
C ALA A 60 -12.03 5.56 -0.06
N ALA A 61 -12.00 5.89 1.24
CA ALA A 61 -13.13 6.39 2.00
C ALA A 61 -13.68 7.70 1.41
N ASN A 62 -12.79 8.66 1.16
CA ASN A 62 -13.16 9.94 0.58
C ASN A 62 -13.76 9.80 -0.82
N GLU A 63 -13.15 8.97 -1.66
CA GLU A 63 -13.67 8.71 -3.01
C GLU A 63 -15.03 8.00 -2.96
N CYS A 64 -15.20 7.01 -2.07
CA CYS A 64 -16.47 6.36 -1.87
C CYS A 64 -17.58 7.36 -1.47
N GLN A 65 -17.33 8.22 -0.51
CA GLN A 65 -18.28 9.25 -0.07
C GLN A 65 -18.62 10.23 -1.19
N LYS A 66 -17.63 10.59 -2.01
CA LYS A 66 -17.83 11.46 -3.16
C LYS A 66 -18.72 10.80 -4.24
N GLN A 67 -18.45 9.55 -4.59
CA GLN A 67 -19.20 8.82 -5.62
C GLN A 67 -20.64 8.52 -5.19
N PHE A 68 -20.87 8.29 -3.91
CA PHE A 68 -22.20 8.01 -3.35
C PHE A 68 -22.83 9.21 -2.64
N HIS A 69 -22.37 10.43 -2.96
CA HIS A 69 -22.97 11.65 -2.45
C HIS A 69 -24.45 11.73 -2.88
N GLY A 70 -25.34 11.93 -1.89
CA GLY A 70 -26.77 12.00 -2.15
C GLY A 70 -27.48 10.65 -2.31
N HIS A 71 -26.78 9.53 -2.30
CA HIS A 71 -27.38 8.21 -2.25
C HIS A 71 -27.78 7.80 -0.83
N ARG A 72 -28.75 6.90 -0.71
CA ARG A 72 -29.21 6.35 0.58
C ARG A 72 -28.06 5.70 1.36
N TRP A 73 -27.15 5.04 0.67
CA TRP A 73 -25.92 4.52 1.20
C TRP A 73 -24.73 5.35 0.66
N ASN A 74 -23.93 5.92 1.57
CA ASN A 74 -22.87 6.87 1.23
C ASN A 74 -21.50 6.55 1.87
N CYS A 75 -21.25 5.33 2.20
CA CYS A 75 -20.00 4.86 2.81
C CYS A 75 -19.64 5.48 4.18
N SER A 76 -20.48 6.34 4.76
CA SER A 76 -20.10 7.12 5.95
C SER A 76 -19.81 6.28 7.19
N HIS A 77 -20.26 5.04 7.23
CA HIS A 77 -20.07 4.13 8.36
C HIS A 77 -18.96 3.10 8.16
N VAL A 78 -18.43 2.96 6.94
CA VAL A 78 -17.58 1.84 6.55
C VAL A 78 -16.23 1.84 7.27
N TRP A 79 -15.61 3.00 7.48
CA TRP A 79 -14.27 3.11 8.10
C TRP A 79 -14.27 3.80 9.48
N LYS A 80 -15.46 4.05 10.07
CA LYS A 80 -15.55 4.81 11.32
C LYS A 80 -14.99 4.08 12.52
N LYS A 81 -15.12 2.76 12.57
CA LYS A 81 -14.78 1.98 13.77
C LYS A 81 -13.35 1.45 13.70
N ASP A 82 -12.99 0.85 12.59
CA ASP A 82 -11.68 0.22 12.39
C ASP A 82 -11.20 0.46 10.97
N MET A 83 -10.09 1.16 10.81
CA MET A 83 -9.50 1.46 9.50
C MET A 83 -9.17 0.18 8.70
N PHE A 84 -8.78 -0.87 9.39
CA PHE A 84 -8.43 -2.18 8.81
C PHE A 84 -9.43 -3.26 9.20
N GLY A 85 -10.56 -2.90 9.82
CA GLY A 85 -11.60 -3.83 10.25
C GLY A 85 -12.36 -4.46 9.08
N GLN A 86 -13.30 -5.34 9.43
CA GLN A 86 -14.22 -5.91 8.44
C GLN A 86 -15.08 -4.77 7.86
N ILE A 87 -14.99 -4.59 6.55
CA ILE A 87 -15.55 -3.43 5.88
C ILE A 87 -17.08 -3.53 5.83
N VAL A 88 -17.61 -4.66 5.36
CA VAL A 88 -19.04 -4.95 5.30
C VAL A 88 -19.27 -6.44 5.57
N ALA A 89 -20.20 -6.74 6.49
CA ALA A 89 -20.48 -8.12 6.89
C ALA A 89 -21.37 -8.87 5.90
N ILE A 90 -22.15 -8.15 5.09
CA ILE A 90 -23.15 -8.73 4.17
C ILE A 90 -22.65 -8.60 2.74
N GLY A 91 -22.73 -9.68 1.96
CA GLY A 91 -22.41 -9.66 0.53
C GLY A 91 -23.43 -8.81 -0.24
N SER A 92 -23.01 -7.64 -0.73
CA SER A 92 -23.84 -6.68 -1.44
C SER A 92 -23.03 -5.95 -2.50
N LYS A 93 -23.70 -5.18 -3.35
CA LYS A 93 -23.03 -4.31 -4.35
C LYS A 93 -22.13 -3.28 -3.66
N GLU A 94 -22.58 -2.75 -2.55
CA GLU A 94 -21.86 -1.80 -1.71
C GLU A 94 -20.59 -2.43 -1.12
N ALA A 95 -20.70 -3.68 -0.66
CA ALA A 95 -19.54 -4.44 -0.21
C ALA A 95 -18.53 -4.63 -1.34
N ALA A 96 -18.97 -5.07 -2.51
CA ALA A 96 -18.12 -5.27 -3.67
C ALA A 96 -17.37 -3.99 -4.06
N TYR A 97 -18.07 -2.86 -4.13
CA TYR A 97 -17.46 -1.56 -4.40
C TYR A 97 -16.41 -1.20 -3.33
N THR A 98 -16.77 -1.37 -2.06
CA THR A 98 -15.92 -0.98 -0.93
C THR A 98 -14.62 -1.78 -0.92
N TYR A 99 -14.67 -3.09 -1.10
CA TYR A 99 -13.48 -3.94 -1.22
C TYR A 99 -12.61 -3.53 -2.43
N GLY A 100 -13.26 -3.26 -3.56
CA GLY A 100 -12.57 -2.82 -4.78
C GLY A 100 -11.84 -1.49 -4.61
N ILE A 101 -12.53 -0.45 -4.12
CA ILE A 101 -11.94 0.88 -3.95
C ILE A 101 -10.86 0.91 -2.88
N THR A 102 -11.05 0.15 -1.79
CA THR A 102 -10.05 -0.05 -0.73
C THR A 102 -8.77 -0.63 -1.29
N SER A 103 -8.88 -1.67 -2.09
CA SER A 103 -7.73 -2.35 -2.69
C SER A 103 -7.03 -1.49 -3.74
N ALA A 104 -7.79 -0.72 -4.52
CA ALA A 104 -7.24 0.26 -5.47
C ALA A 104 -6.49 1.39 -4.76
N GLY A 105 -7.07 1.95 -3.69
CA GLY A 105 -6.46 2.99 -2.86
C GLY A 105 -5.16 2.53 -2.21
N ALA A 106 -5.12 1.29 -1.70
CA ALA A 106 -3.91 0.69 -1.15
C ALA A 106 -2.78 0.61 -2.18
N VAL A 107 -3.06 0.10 -3.38
CA VAL A 107 -2.05 0.03 -4.45
C VAL A 107 -1.58 1.43 -4.86
N TYR A 108 -2.50 2.37 -4.98
CA TYR A 108 -2.16 3.75 -5.33
C TYR A 108 -1.20 4.39 -4.34
N SER A 109 -1.53 4.35 -3.06
CA SER A 109 -0.75 5.03 -2.02
C SER A 109 0.61 4.38 -1.80
N ILE A 110 0.70 3.04 -1.80
CA ILE A 110 1.97 2.32 -1.72
C ILE A 110 2.84 2.66 -2.93
N THR A 111 2.27 2.66 -4.14
CA THR A 111 2.96 3.02 -5.37
C THR A 111 3.53 4.44 -5.30
N ALA A 112 2.73 5.41 -4.84
CA ALA A 112 3.16 6.80 -4.69
C ALA A 112 4.24 6.96 -3.60
N ALA A 113 4.14 6.22 -2.51
CA ALA A 113 5.14 6.23 -1.44
C ALA A 113 6.47 5.59 -1.88
N CYS A 114 6.41 4.51 -2.68
CA CYS A 114 7.59 3.92 -3.32
C CYS A 114 8.30 4.92 -4.24
N ALA A 115 7.54 5.62 -5.09
CA ALA A 115 8.10 6.62 -6.00
C ALA A 115 8.80 7.78 -5.27
N LYS A 116 8.32 8.12 -4.07
CA LYS A 116 8.90 9.15 -3.20
C LYS A 116 10.07 8.65 -2.35
N GLY A 117 10.39 7.35 -2.39
CA GLY A 117 11.41 6.74 -1.53
C GLY A 117 11.02 6.61 -0.06
N ASN A 118 9.72 6.71 0.27
CA ASN A 118 9.22 6.62 1.64
C ASN A 118 9.12 5.18 2.16
N ILE A 119 9.22 4.19 1.28
CA ILE A 119 9.18 2.76 1.63
C ILE A 119 10.55 2.17 1.35
N THR A 120 11.16 1.61 2.38
CA THR A 120 12.55 1.12 2.31
C THR A 120 12.69 -0.21 1.56
N THR A 121 11.61 -0.99 1.50
CA THR A 121 11.59 -2.33 0.90
C THR A 121 11.23 -2.35 -0.58
N CYS A 122 10.73 -1.24 -1.14
CA CYS A 122 10.51 -1.11 -2.57
C CYS A 122 11.62 -0.30 -3.22
N GLY A 123 12.08 -0.74 -4.37
CA GLY A 123 13.11 -0.08 -5.14
C GLY A 123 12.64 0.37 -6.51
N CYS A 124 13.53 1.10 -7.19
CA CYS A 124 13.41 1.40 -8.60
C CYS A 124 13.32 0.12 -9.43
N ASN A 125 12.31 -0.03 -10.25
CA ASN A 125 12.26 -1.12 -11.21
C ASN A 125 13.23 -0.85 -12.36
N LYS A 126 14.48 -1.32 -12.24
CA LYS A 126 15.53 -1.15 -13.24
C LYS A 126 15.25 -1.88 -14.55
N LYS A 127 14.23 -2.74 -14.61
CA LYS A 127 13.89 -3.53 -15.81
C LYS A 127 13.05 -2.78 -16.83
N GLN A 128 12.41 -1.69 -16.45
CA GLN A 128 11.70 -0.85 -17.39
C GLN A 128 12.67 0.20 -17.96
N LYS A 129 13.68 -0.29 -18.70
CA LYS A 129 14.49 0.56 -19.56
C LYS A 129 13.58 1.10 -20.66
N THR A 130 13.34 2.39 -20.60
CA THR A 130 12.87 3.32 -21.61
C THR A 130 13.07 2.86 -23.05
N PHE A 131 12.05 3.06 -23.83
CA PHE A 131 12.14 3.11 -25.29
C PHE A 131 13.21 4.16 -25.67
N VAL A 132 14.28 3.70 -26.24
CA VAL A 132 15.28 4.54 -26.89
C VAL A 132 14.73 4.83 -28.28
N SER A 133 14.19 6.01 -28.51
CA SER A 133 14.05 6.51 -29.85
C SER A 133 15.46 6.89 -30.34
N SER A 134 15.87 6.31 -31.43
CA SER A 134 17.15 6.54 -32.09
C SER A 134 17.12 7.87 -32.84
N ASP A 135 17.19 9.00 -32.12
CA ASP A 135 17.55 10.27 -32.72
C ASP A 135 18.34 11.14 -31.75
N SER A 136 19.28 11.84 -32.27
CA SER A 136 20.55 12.32 -31.71
C SER A 136 20.54 13.41 -30.65
N ASP A 137 19.41 13.66 -29.95
CA ASP A 137 19.38 14.49 -28.75
C ASP A 137 18.81 13.70 -27.58
N THR A 138 19.69 12.90 -26.98
CA THR A 138 19.33 11.96 -25.90
C THR A 138 19.07 12.67 -24.58
N TRP A 139 17.84 13.10 -24.38
CA TRP A 139 17.35 13.38 -23.05
C TRP A 139 17.25 12.04 -22.27
N LYS A 140 18.19 11.83 -21.36
CA LYS A 140 18.18 10.63 -20.51
C LYS A 140 17.20 10.85 -19.36
N TRP A 141 16.06 10.16 -19.39
CA TRP A 141 15.16 10.10 -18.26
C TRP A 141 15.87 9.51 -17.05
N GLY A 142 16.19 10.36 -16.06
CA GLY A 142 16.83 9.94 -14.80
C GLY A 142 15.83 9.43 -13.73
N GLY A 143 14.54 9.33 -14.05
CA GLY A 143 13.50 8.95 -13.12
C GLY A 143 13.46 7.44 -12.84
N CYS A 144 12.95 7.10 -11.66
CA CYS A 144 12.69 5.75 -11.25
C CYS A 144 11.31 5.29 -11.75
N SER A 145 11.25 4.17 -12.46
CA SER A 145 9.97 3.52 -12.76
C SER A 145 9.31 3.04 -11.47
N VAL A 146 8.05 3.39 -11.32
CA VAL A 146 7.27 3.05 -10.12
C VAL A 146 7.07 1.53 -10.05
N ASP A 147 7.41 0.92 -8.91
CA ASP A 147 7.22 -0.52 -8.71
C ASP A 147 5.76 -0.84 -8.32
N ILE A 148 4.89 -0.83 -9.32
CA ILE A 148 3.48 -1.20 -9.16
C ILE A 148 3.34 -2.67 -8.72
N LEU A 149 4.25 -3.54 -9.14
CA LEU A 149 4.20 -4.97 -8.80
C LEU A 149 4.42 -5.19 -7.31
N TYR A 150 5.36 -4.46 -6.71
CA TYR A 150 5.55 -4.45 -5.27
C TYR A 150 4.27 -4.02 -4.55
N ALA A 151 3.67 -2.91 -4.96
CA ALA A 151 2.45 -2.39 -4.35
C ALA A 151 1.28 -3.36 -4.46
N MET A 152 1.11 -4.02 -5.62
CA MET A 152 0.08 -5.04 -5.82
C MET A 152 0.31 -6.28 -4.96
N ALA A 153 1.55 -6.74 -4.87
CA ALA A 153 1.91 -7.91 -4.07
C ALA A 153 1.72 -7.64 -2.57
N PHE A 154 2.16 -6.47 -2.10
CA PHE A 154 2.00 -6.07 -0.71
C PHE A 154 0.52 -5.89 -0.34
N ALA A 155 -0.26 -5.16 -1.16
CA ALA A 155 -1.70 -4.97 -0.94
C ALA A 155 -2.45 -6.31 -0.93
N ARG A 156 -2.10 -7.25 -1.83
CA ARG A 156 -2.64 -8.61 -1.82
C ARG A 156 -2.33 -9.31 -0.51
N ARG A 157 -1.06 -9.37 -0.11
CA ARG A 157 -0.61 -10.06 1.09
C ARG A 157 -1.31 -9.52 2.33
N PHE A 158 -1.47 -8.20 2.43
CA PHE A 158 -2.06 -7.54 3.60
C PHE A 158 -3.59 -7.61 3.63
N LEU A 159 -4.27 -7.26 2.54
CA LEU A 159 -5.73 -7.21 2.51
C LEU A 159 -6.36 -8.60 2.44
N ASP A 160 -5.80 -9.50 1.61
CA ASP A 160 -6.37 -10.83 1.40
C ASP A 160 -6.13 -11.74 2.62
N SER A 161 -5.13 -11.47 3.47
CA SER A 161 -4.87 -12.24 4.69
C SER A 161 -6.00 -12.20 5.71
N ARG A 162 -6.93 -11.29 5.57
CA ARG A 162 -8.12 -11.19 6.41
C ARG A 162 -9.22 -12.17 6.00
N GLU A 163 -9.28 -12.53 4.73
CA GLU A 163 -10.30 -13.38 4.14
C GLU A 163 -9.83 -14.85 4.14
N ILE A 164 -9.73 -15.43 5.36
CA ILE A 164 -9.17 -16.80 5.55
C ILE A 164 -10.24 -17.87 5.37
N GLU A 165 -11.51 -17.51 5.53
CA GLU A 165 -12.61 -18.45 5.48
C GLU A 165 -12.97 -18.82 4.04
N ASN A 166 -13.14 -20.12 3.77
CA ASN A 166 -13.55 -20.64 2.46
C ASN A 166 -15.06 -20.57 2.22
N ASP A 167 -15.72 -19.55 2.72
CA ASP A 167 -17.13 -19.29 2.43
C ASP A 167 -17.29 -18.45 1.15
N ASN A 168 -18.49 -18.47 0.58
CA ASN A 168 -18.78 -17.72 -0.66
C ASN A 168 -18.54 -16.21 -0.51
N ARG A 169 -18.71 -15.68 0.69
CA ARG A 169 -18.48 -14.26 0.98
C ARG A 169 -16.99 -13.93 0.91
N SER A 170 -16.13 -14.71 1.55
CA SER A 170 -14.67 -14.54 1.49
C SER A 170 -14.16 -14.63 0.05
N LEU A 171 -14.66 -15.59 -0.73
CA LEU A 171 -14.31 -15.71 -2.15
C LEU A 171 -14.72 -14.48 -2.95
N MET A 172 -15.92 -13.91 -2.71
CA MET A 172 -16.36 -12.67 -3.33
C MET A 172 -15.47 -11.49 -2.91
N ASN A 173 -15.11 -11.37 -1.63
CA ASN A 173 -14.24 -10.31 -1.13
C ASN A 173 -12.86 -10.37 -1.75
N LEU A 174 -12.26 -11.57 -1.83
CA LEU A 174 -10.98 -11.80 -2.52
C LEU A 174 -11.06 -11.43 -4.01
N HIS A 175 -12.17 -11.79 -4.68
CA HIS A 175 -12.40 -11.40 -6.07
C HIS A 175 -12.44 -9.88 -6.21
N ASN A 176 -13.20 -9.19 -5.37
CA ASN A 176 -13.35 -7.73 -5.41
C ASN A 176 -12.02 -7.01 -5.11
N ASN A 177 -11.25 -7.50 -4.13
CA ASN A 177 -9.89 -7.03 -3.87
C ASN A 177 -9.01 -7.16 -5.12
N ARG A 178 -9.05 -8.32 -5.78
CA ARG A 178 -8.28 -8.58 -7.00
C ARG A 178 -8.67 -7.64 -8.14
N VAL A 179 -9.96 -7.38 -8.33
CA VAL A 179 -10.47 -6.44 -9.34
C VAL A 179 -9.98 -5.03 -9.05
N GLY A 180 -10.10 -4.55 -7.81
CA GLY A 180 -9.63 -3.22 -7.42
C GLY A 180 -8.14 -3.01 -7.71
N ARG A 181 -7.30 -3.98 -7.40
CA ARG A 181 -5.85 -3.93 -7.72
C ARG A 181 -5.59 -3.85 -9.22
N LYS A 182 -6.36 -4.57 -10.03
CA LYS A 182 -6.22 -4.58 -11.51
C LYS A 182 -6.66 -3.28 -12.15
N LEU A 183 -7.75 -2.67 -11.69
CA LEU A 183 -8.26 -1.40 -12.23
C LEU A 183 -7.19 -0.32 -12.17
N LYS A 184 -6.49 -0.20 -11.05
CA LYS A 184 -5.40 0.77 -10.92
C LYS A 184 -4.25 0.49 -11.89
N PHE A 185 -3.91 -0.76 -12.12
CA PHE A 185 -2.87 -1.14 -13.08
C PHE A 185 -3.24 -0.74 -14.51
N SER A 186 -4.48 -0.96 -14.93
CA SER A 186 -4.98 -0.60 -16.25
C SER A 186 -4.98 0.91 -16.48
N TYR A 187 -5.42 1.70 -15.49
CA TYR A 187 -5.45 3.15 -15.58
C TYR A 187 -4.04 3.76 -15.66
N GLY A 188 -3.10 3.26 -14.85
CA GLY A 188 -1.70 3.72 -14.87
C GLY A 188 -1.00 3.45 -16.21
N ARG A 189 -1.35 2.36 -16.91
CA ARG A 189 -0.80 2.04 -18.24
C ARG A 189 -1.35 2.99 -19.31
N SER A 190 -2.62 3.35 -19.24
CA SER A 190 -3.24 4.29 -20.19
C SER A 190 -2.69 5.71 -20.07
N ALA A 191 -2.42 6.17 -18.85
CA ALA A 191 -1.86 7.51 -18.61
C ALA A 191 -0.42 7.67 -19.14
N ASN A 192 0.34 6.58 -19.19
CA ASN A 192 1.71 6.59 -19.76
C ASN A 192 1.73 6.42 -21.29
N ALA A 193 0.58 6.11 -21.92
CA ALA A 193 0.48 5.97 -23.38
C ALA A 193 0.08 7.28 -24.06
N THR A 194 -0.32 8.30 -23.33
CA THR A 194 -0.78 9.61 -23.81
C THR A 194 0.16 10.78 -23.44
N ALA A 195 1.30 10.49 -22.83
CA ALA A 195 2.38 11.44 -22.56
C ALA A 195 3.60 11.12 -23.42
#